data_f4b9464da8d8c5979fe50733d8fec8e8
#
_entry.id   f4b9464da8d8c5979fe50733d8fec8e8
#
_cell.length_a   1.000
_cell.length_b   1.000
_cell.length_c   1.000
_cell.angle_alpha   90.00
_cell.angle_beta   90.00
_cell.angle_gamma   90.00
#
_symmetry.space_group_name_H-M   'P 1'
#
loop_
_entity.id
_entity.type
_entity.pdbx_description
1 polymer ?
#
loop_
_entity_poly.entity_id
_entity_poly.type
_entity_poly.pdbx_seq_one_letter_code
_entity_poly.pdbx_strand_id
1 'polypeptide(L)'
;MTLGRGREARRVAAYAALTGGDLAVRLGAVYALVELADEWLGEVSLPVGVRRGHVQGVIDRLCAYLRSPLSTAADNGPVGESTGAQGRIQQAIVEEIHRRVQHPVASAEGASLAGTWSGFAFNFSGAVFVCTVNFTGSCWEHEVDFSDCIFM
;
A
#
# COMPACT_ATOMS: atom_id res chain seq x y z
N MET A 1 -5.85 8.01 -24.38
CA MET A 1 -4.67 7.30 -24.89
C MET A 1 -3.41 7.66 -24.10
N THR A 2 -3.09 8.94 -23.99
CA THR A 2 -1.93 9.41 -23.25
C THR A 2 -2.04 9.19 -21.74
N LEU A 3 -3.25 9.23 -21.19
CA LEU A 3 -3.48 9.05 -19.74
C LEU A 3 -3.12 7.65 -19.26
N GLY A 4 -3.44 6.63 -20.04
CA GLY A 4 -3.11 5.25 -19.67
C GLY A 4 -1.61 4.99 -19.66
N ARG A 5 -0.89 5.54 -20.63
CA ARG A 5 0.56 5.43 -20.71
C ARG A 5 1.24 6.21 -19.58
N GLY A 6 0.69 7.37 -19.22
CA GLY A 6 1.21 8.16 -18.12
C GLY A 6 1.11 7.43 -16.78
N ARG A 7 -0.02 6.79 -16.51
CA ARG A 7 -0.22 6.00 -15.30
C ARG A 7 0.71 4.79 -15.26
N GLU A 8 0.87 4.10 -16.39
CA GLU A 8 1.74 2.94 -16.47
C GLU A 8 3.20 3.32 -16.22
N ALA A 9 3.67 4.41 -16.82
CA ALA A 9 5.02 4.92 -16.59
C ALA A 9 5.23 5.32 -15.12
N ARG A 10 4.23 5.98 -14.53
CA ARG A 10 4.27 6.35 -13.11
C ARG A 10 4.33 5.13 -12.21
N ARG A 11 3.57 4.08 -12.54
CA ARG A 11 3.58 2.83 -11.79
C ARG A 11 4.96 2.18 -11.81
N VAL A 12 5.55 2.05 -12.99
CA VAL A 12 6.89 1.46 -13.14
C VAL A 12 7.92 2.26 -12.34
N ALA A 13 7.89 3.58 -12.45
CA ALA A 13 8.79 4.45 -11.71
C ALA A 13 8.61 4.31 -10.19
N ALA A 14 7.37 4.25 -9.73
CA ALA A 14 7.07 4.11 -8.31
C ALA A 14 7.51 2.75 -7.76
N TYR A 15 7.33 1.68 -8.51
CA TYR A 15 7.80 0.35 -8.10
C TYR A 15 9.32 0.34 -7.96
N ALA A 16 10.05 0.95 -8.89
CA ALA A 16 11.50 1.05 -8.80
C ALA A 16 11.93 1.89 -7.59
N ALA A 17 11.25 3.01 -7.36
CA ALA A 17 11.56 3.91 -6.25
C ALA A 17 11.29 3.27 -4.89
N LEU A 18 10.30 2.39 -4.79
CA LEU A 18 9.93 1.73 -3.54
C LEU A 18 11.07 0.86 -3.00
N THR A 19 11.89 0.29 -3.87
CA THR A 19 12.94 -0.64 -3.48
C THR A 19 14.36 -0.08 -3.66
N GLY A 20 14.51 1.07 -4.30
CA GLY A 20 15.82 1.56 -4.70
C GLY A 20 16.27 2.87 -4.10
N GLY A 21 15.40 3.60 -3.45
CA GLY A 21 15.71 4.95 -2.97
C GLY A 21 15.96 5.05 -1.48
N ASP A 22 16.23 6.27 -1.03
CA ASP A 22 16.28 6.59 0.39
C ASP A 22 14.86 6.65 0.98
N LEU A 23 14.74 6.97 2.26
CA LEU A 23 13.45 7.04 2.96
C LEU A 23 12.46 7.97 2.25
N ALA A 24 12.89 9.17 1.88
CA ALA A 24 12.00 10.14 1.23
C ALA A 24 11.49 9.63 -0.12
N VAL A 25 12.36 9.01 -0.91
CA VAL A 25 12.02 8.44 -2.22
C VAL A 25 11.03 7.28 -2.05
N ARG A 26 11.26 6.41 -1.08
CA ARG A 26 10.38 5.26 -0.82
C ARG A 26 9.01 5.72 -0.32
N LEU A 27 8.96 6.70 0.59
CA LEU A 27 7.70 7.26 1.06
C LEU A 27 6.92 7.89 -0.09
N GLY A 28 7.60 8.65 -0.94
CA GLY A 28 6.99 9.23 -2.13
C GLY A 28 6.42 8.17 -3.05
N ALA A 29 7.12 7.04 -3.18
CA ALA A 29 6.64 5.90 -3.99
C ALA A 29 5.36 5.30 -3.42
N VAL A 30 5.27 5.13 -2.10
CA VAL A 30 4.04 4.64 -1.45
C VAL A 30 2.86 5.54 -1.79
N TYR A 31 3.02 6.85 -1.60
CA TYR A 31 1.94 7.80 -1.88
C TYR A 31 1.59 7.85 -3.36
N ALA A 32 2.57 7.77 -4.24
CA ALA A 32 2.34 7.72 -5.68
C ALA A 32 1.53 6.47 -6.08
N LEU A 33 1.84 5.32 -5.49
CA LEU A 33 1.14 4.07 -5.78
C LEU A 33 -0.32 4.12 -5.31
N VAL A 34 -0.58 4.63 -4.10
CA VAL A 34 -1.95 4.72 -3.61
C VAL A 34 -2.77 5.72 -4.41
N GLU A 35 -2.19 6.83 -4.82
CA GLU A 35 -2.85 7.78 -5.71
C GLU A 35 -3.21 7.15 -7.06
N LEU A 36 -2.28 6.41 -7.64
CA LEU A 36 -2.52 5.70 -8.89
C LEU A 36 -3.67 4.71 -8.77
N ALA A 37 -3.70 3.95 -7.69
CA ALA A 37 -4.77 3.00 -7.44
C ALA A 37 -6.12 3.72 -7.37
N ASP A 38 -6.18 4.84 -6.66
CA ASP A 38 -7.40 5.63 -6.55
C ASP A 38 -7.81 6.23 -7.90
N GLU A 39 -6.85 6.67 -8.71
CA GLU A 39 -7.12 7.16 -10.06
C GLU A 39 -7.73 6.07 -10.94
N TRP A 40 -7.17 4.85 -10.91
CA TRP A 40 -7.72 3.74 -11.67
C TRP A 40 -9.13 3.38 -11.23
N LEU A 41 -9.39 3.40 -9.91
CA LEU A 41 -10.76 3.14 -9.41
C LEU A 41 -11.76 4.16 -9.91
N GLY A 42 -11.33 5.41 -10.06
CA GLY A 42 -12.18 6.49 -10.55
C GLY A 42 -12.29 6.57 -12.07
N GLU A 43 -11.52 5.78 -12.82
CA GLU A 43 -11.49 5.85 -14.28
C GLU A 43 -12.63 5.04 -14.88
N VAL A 44 -13.79 5.66 -15.00
CA VAL A 44 -15.02 4.99 -15.44
C VAL A 44 -14.98 4.57 -16.92
N SER A 45 -14.04 5.10 -17.70
CA SER A 45 -13.87 4.70 -19.10
C SER A 45 -13.25 3.30 -19.25
N LEU A 46 -12.62 2.78 -18.19
CA LEU A 46 -12.05 1.44 -18.20
C LEU A 46 -13.05 0.40 -17.68
N PRO A 47 -13.05 -0.81 -18.23
CA PRO A 47 -13.88 -1.89 -17.69
C PRO A 47 -13.54 -2.15 -16.21
N VAL A 48 -14.54 -2.55 -15.44
CA VAL A 48 -14.39 -2.80 -14.00
C VAL A 48 -13.27 -3.80 -13.71
N GLY A 49 -13.21 -4.89 -14.48
CA GLY A 49 -12.16 -5.90 -14.30
C GLY A 49 -10.76 -5.36 -14.51
N VAL A 50 -10.58 -4.47 -15.47
CA VAL A 50 -9.28 -3.83 -15.75
C VAL A 50 -8.90 -2.90 -14.61
N ARG A 51 -9.84 -2.06 -14.15
CA ARG A 51 -9.61 -1.16 -13.02
C ARG A 51 -9.22 -1.94 -11.77
N ARG A 52 -9.98 -2.98 -11.45
CA ARG A 52 -9.71 -3.81 -10.28
C ARG A 52 -8.36 -4.52 -10.37
N GLY A 53 -7.99 -4.97 -11.57
CA GLY A 53 -6.70 -5.61 -11.79
C GLY A 53 -5.53 -4.69 -11.48
N HIS A 54 -5.61 -3.43 -11.92
CA HIS A 54 -4.57 -2.44 -11.63
C HIS A 54 -4.46 -2.14 -10.13
N VAL A 55 -5.60 -1.97 -9.46
CA VAL A 55 -5.63 -1.70 -8.02
C VAL A 55 -5.11 -2.88 -7.23
N GLN A 56 -5.54 -4.10 -7.57
CA GLN A 56 -5.04 -5.31 -6.90
C GLN A 56 -3.53 -5.45 -7.08
N GLY A 57 -3.01 -5.10 -8.25
CA GLY A 57 -1.56 -5.11 -8.50
C GLY A 57 -0.80 -4.16 -7.59
N VAL A 58 -1.32 -2.96 -7.36
CA VAL A 58 -0.73 -2.00 -6.41
C VAL A 58 -0.78 -2.55 -4.98
N ILE A 59 -1.93 -3.06 -4.57
CA ILE A 59 -2.10 -3.64 -3.22
C ILE A 59 -1.12 -4.79 -3.01
N ASP A 60 -1.02 -5.69 -4.00
CA ASP A 60 -0.10 -6.82 -3.94
C ASP A 60 1.35 -6.35 -3.78
N ARG A 61 1.72 -5.27 -4.46
CA ARG A 61 3.08 -4.72 -4.38
C ARG A 61 3.36 -4.12 -3.01
N LEU A 62 2.41 -3.40 -2.44
CA LEU A 62 2.53 -2.83 -1.10
C LEU A 62 2.62 -3.93 -0.05
N CYS A 63 1.79 -4.96 -0.18
CA CYS A 63 1.84 -6.12 0.72
C CYS A 63 3.15 -6.88 0.59
N ALA A 64 3.67 -7.03 -0.64
CA ALA A 64 4.97 -7.66 -0.86
C ALA A 64 6.09 -6.90 -0.17
N TYR A 65 6.02 -5.57 -0.18
CA TYR A 65 6.99 -4.76 0.56
C TYR A 65 6.93 -5.05 2.06
N LEU A 66 5.73 -5.13 2.62
CA LEU A 66 5.54 -5.46 4.03
C LEU A 66 6.06 -6.85 4.39
N ARG A 67 5.99 -7.80 3.46
CA ARG A 67 6.49 -9.16 3.64
C ARG A 67 7.98 -9.30 3.37
N SER A 68 8.62 -8.27 2.82
CA SER A 68 10.04 -8.31 2.52
C SER A 68 10.86 -8.43 3.81
N PRO A 69 11.96 -9.21 3.80
CA PRO A 69 12.84 -9.27 4.95
C PRO A 69 13.38 -7.88 5.30
N LEU A 70 13.54 -7.61 6.59
CA LEU A 70 14.20 -6.39 7.02
C LEU A 70 15.63 -6.39 6.47
N SER A 71 15.96 -5.36 5.67
CA SER A 71 17.26 -5.29 5.04
C SER A 71 18.29 -4.88 6.09
N THR A 72 19.09 -5.85 6.52
CA THR A 72 20.17 -5.59 7.46
C THR A 72 21.51 -5.46 6.75
N ALA A 73 21.59 -5.87 5.49
CA ALA A 73 22.87 -6.06 4.81
C ALA A 73 23.30 -4.88 3.93
N ALA A 74 22.42 -3.98 3.56
CA ALA A 74 22.71 -2.90 2.64
C ALA A 74 22.94 -1.54 3.31
N ASP A 75 22.61 -1.43 4.58
CA ASP A 75 22.75 -0.18 5.31
C ASP A 75 23.97 -0.24 6.22
N ASN A 76 24.97 0.54 5.87
CA ASN A 76 26.16 0.72 6.70
C ASN A 76 25.91 1.65 7.90
N GLY A 77 24.65 1.89 8.21
CA GLY A 77 24.23 2.71 9.34
C GLY A 77 23.93 1.90 10.59
N PRO A 78 23.75 2.57 11.74
CA PRO A 78 23.33 1.88 12.96
C PRO A 78 22.02 1.11 12.73
N VAL A 79 21.95 -0.09 13.26
CA VAL A 79 20.80 -0.99 13.09
C VAL A 79 19.48 -0.31 13.45
N GLY A 80 19.50 0.59 14.43
CA GLY A 80 18.30 1.32 14.84
C GLY A 80 17.75 2.30 13.81
N GLU A 81 18.62 2.89 13.00
CA GLU A 81 18.18 3.84 11.95
C GLU A 81 17.52 3.13 10.78
N SER A 82 18.10 2.02 10.35
CA SER A 82 17.48 1.19 9.29
C SER A 82 16.10 0.68 9.69
N THR A 83 15.98 0.19 10.91
CA THR A 83 14.70 -0.30 11.43
C THR A 83 13.69 0.83 11.54
N GLY A 84 14.15 2.02 11.97
CA GLY A 84 13.30 3.20 12.05
C GLY A 84 12.77 3.65 10.69
N ALA A 85 13.64 3.66 9.67
CA ALA A 85 13.25 4.02 8.31
C ALA A 85 12.26 3.00 7.74
N GLN A 86 12.55 1.72 7.90
CA GLN A 86 11.66 0.65 7.46
C GLN A 86 10.30 0.75 8.15
N GLY A 87 10.30 1.02 9.46
CA GLY A 87 9.07 1.18 10.23
C GLY A 87 8.21 2.35 9.74
N ARG A 88 8.83 3.45 9.33
CA ARG A 88 8.10 4.59 8.77
C ARG A 88 7.43 4.27 7.45
N ILE A 89 8.10 3.51 6.60
CA ILE A 89 7.51 3.09 5.33
C ILE A 89 6.36 2.11 5.57
N GLN A 90 6.55 1.14 6.47
CA GLN A 90 5.49 0.22 6.86
C GLN A 90 4.30 0.97 7.44
N GLN A 91 4.55 1.93 8.31
CA GLN A 91 3.51 2.77 8.92
C GLN A 91 2.70 3.51 7.85
N ALA A 92 3.37 4.09 6.85
CA ALA A 92 2.69 4.79 5.77
C ALA A 92 1.79 3.84 4.97
N ILE A 93 2.29 2.65 4.63
CA ILE A 93 1.51 1.65 3.91
C ILE A 93 0.28 1.23 4.73
N VAL A 94 0.47 0.90 6.00
CA VAL A 94 -0.61 0.46 6.88
C VAL A 94 -1.67 1.55 7.03
N GLU A 95 -1.26 2.80 7.23
CA GLU A 95 -2.19 3.92 7.36
C GLU A 95 -3.00 4.15 6.10
N GLU A 96 -2.36 4.08 4.93
CA GLU A 96 -3.06 4.27 3.66
C GLU A 96 -4.06 3.13 3.38
N ILE A 97 -3.70 1.91 3.69
CA ILE A 97 -4.62 0.78 3.60
C ILE A 97 -5.78 0.98 4.59
N HIS A 98 -5.47 1.31 5.84
CA HIS A 98 -6.47 1.48 6.90
C HIS A 98 -7.54 2.50 6.52
N ARG A 99 -7.14 3.64 5.95
CA ARG A 99 -8.08 4.68 5.50
C ARG A 99 -9.06 4.16 4.46
N ARG A 100 -8.64 3.22 3.62
CA ARG A 100 -9.41 2.73 2.48
C ARG A 100 -10.21 1.46 2.77
N VAL A 101 -9.94 0.80 3.89
CA VAL A 101 -10.69 -0.40 4.30
C VAL A 101 -11.60 -0.14 5.49
N GLN A 102 -11.64 1.06 6.01
CA GLN A 102 -12.55 1.42 7.10
C GLN A 102 -14.00 1.26 6.67
N HIS A 103 -14.85 0.94 7.63
CA HIS A 103 -16.27 0.86 7.38
C HIS A 103 -16.80 2.24 6.94
N PRO A 104 -17.50 2.32 5.81
CA PRO A 104 -18.03 3.61 5.36
C PRO A 104 -19.02 4.18 6.36
N VAL A 105 -18.94 5.49 6.61
CA VAL A 105 -19.86 6.20 7.49
C VAL A 105 -20.81 7.02 6.61
N ALA A 106 -22.10 6.76 6.75
CA ALA A 106 -23.13 7.35 5.90
C ALA A 106 -23.23 8.89 5.97
N SER A 107 -22.70 9.48 7.03
CA SER A 107 -22.75 10.94 7.24
C SER A 107 -21.54 11.68 6.70
N ALA A 108 -20.59 10.99 6.09
CA ALA A 108 -19.39 11.63 5.57
C ALA A 108 -19.73 12.48 4.35
N GLU A 109 -19.46 13.78 4.45
CA GLU A 109 -19.61 14.68 3.32
C GLU A 109 -18.40 14.54 2.39
N GLY A 110 -18.66 14.45 1.10
CA GLY A 110 -17.64 14.37 0.08
C GLY A 110 -17.16 12.95 -0.18
N ALA A 111 -16.11 12.85 -1.00
CA ALA A 111 -15.55 11.57 -1.40
C ALA A 111 -14.75 10.96 -0.26
N SER A 112 -15.35 10.08 0.51
CA SER A 112 -14.65 9.32 1.53
C SER A 112 -13.89 8.16 0.87
N LEU A 113 -12.65 7.95 1.29
CA LEU A 113 -11.86 6.80 0.87
C LEU A 113 -12.28 5.52 1.60
N ALA A 114 -13.07 5.64 2.67
CA ALA A 114 -13.49 4.49 3.48
C ALA A 114 -14.22 3.45 2.64
N GLY A 115 -13.77 2.22 2.73
CA GLY A 115 -14.36 1.08 2.03
C GLY A 115 -13.95 0.90 0.57
N THR A 116 -13.21 1.83 0.00
CA THR A 116 -12.85 1.75 -1.43
C THR A 116 -11.96 0.55 -1.76
N TRP A 117 -11.18 0.09 -0.79
CA TRP A 117 -10.31 -1.08 -0.97
C TRP A 117 -10.81 -2.33 -0.24
N SER A 118 -11.95 -2.28 0.43
CA SER A 118 -12.46 -3.41 1.22
C SER A 118 -12.74 -4.67 0.40
N GLY A 119 -13.04 -4.51 -0.88
CA GLY A 119 -13.33 -5.62 -1.79
C GLY A 119 -12.11 -6.25 -2.45
N PHE A 120 -10.89 -5.91 -2.03
CA PHE A 120 -9.66 -6.46 -2.58
C PHE A 120 -9.02 -7.46 -1.62
N ALA A 121 -8.16 -8.33 -2.15
CA ALA A 121 -7.43 -9.30 -1.35
C ALA A 121 -6.16 -8.67 -0.77
N PHE A 122 -5.83 -9.02 0.47
CA PHE A 122 -4.63 -8.52 1.15
C PHE A 122 -3.86 -9.71 1.73
N ASN A 123 -2.61 -9.85 1.32
CA ASN A 123 -1.74 -10.91 1.83
C ASN A 123 -0.61 -10.31 2.65
N PHE A 124 -0.74 -10.36 3.96
CA PHE A 124 0.27 -9.91 4.92
C PHE A 124 1.08 -11.08 5.50
N SER A 125 0.88 -12.29 4.99
CA SER A 125 1.49 -13.49 5.58
C SER A 125 3.00 -13.38 5.67
N GLY A 126 3.53 -13.71 6.84
CA GLY A 126 4.96 -13.67 7.10
C GLY A 126 5.56 -12.28 7.26
N ALA A 127 4.74 -11.22 7.26
CA ALA A 127 5.23 -9.86 7.43
C ALA A 127 5.79 -9.65 8.85
N VAL A 128 6.91 -8.94 8.95
CA VAL A 128 7.48 -8.52 10.23
C VAL A 128 7.24 -7.02 10.36
N PHE A 129 6.30 -6.65 11.21
CA PHE A 129 5.95 -5.25 11.42
C PHE A 129 6.80 -4.67 12.54
N VAL A 130 7.56 -3.63 12.20
CA VAL A 130 8.36 -2.85 13.16
C VAL A 130 7.72 -1.49 13.41
N CYS A 131 6.45 -1.36 13.06
CA CYS A 131 5.64 -0.16 13.27
C CYS A 131 4.39 -0.53 14.06
N THR A 132 3.68 0.48 14.55
CA THR A 132 2.37 0.28 15.12
C THR A 132 1.37 -0.06 14.02
N VAL A 133 0.67 -1.17 14.17
CA VAL A 133 -0.35 -1.61 13.22
C VAL A 133 -1.73 -1.38 13.83
N ASN A 134 -2.54 -0.56 13.18
CA ASN A 134 -3.88 -0.25 13.64
C ASN A 134 -4.85 -0.40 12.47
N PHE A 135 -5.70 -1.43 12.54
CA PHE A 135 -6.77 -1.67 11.57
C PHE A 135 -8.14 -1.59 12.23
N THR A 136 -8.26 -0.81 13.30
CA THR A 136 -9.54 -0.62 14.03
C THR A 136 -10.62 -0.12 13.07
N GLY A 137 -11.80 -0.73 13.12
CA GLY A 137 -12.92 -0.33 12.27
C GLY A 137 -12.80 -0.76 10.82
N SER A 138 -11.86 -1.64 10.49
CA SER A 138 -11.69 -2.14 9.12
C SER A 138 -12.80 -3.09 8.73
N CYS A 139 -13.18 -3.03 7.47
CA CYS A 139 -14.13 -3.94 6.86
C CYS A 139 -13.41 -4.70 5.73
N TRP A 140 -13.30 -5.99 5.89
CA TRP A 140 -12.64 -6.86 4.91
C TRP A 140 -13.72 -7.68 4.20
N GLU A 141 -13.99 -7.36 2.95
CA GLU A 141 -15.01 -8.05 2.16
C GLU A 141 -14.43 -9.14 1.28
N HIS A 142 -13.12 -9.29 1.28
CA HIS A 142 -12.42 -10.31 0.52
C HIS A 142 -11.37 -10.95 1.41
N GLU A 143 -10.56 -11.84 0.83
CA GLU A 143 -9.56 -12.58 1.57
C GLU A 143 -8.49 -11.67 2.17
N VAL A 144 -8.18 -11.85 3.45
CA VAL A 144 -7.06 -11.21 4.12
C VAL A 144 -6.28 -12.27 4.89
N ASP A 145 -4.97 -12.28 4.74
CA ASP A 145 -4.09 -13.28 5.34
C ASP A 145 -3.05 -12.62 6.24
N PHE A 146 -3.16 -12.87 7.54
CA PHE A 146 -2.20 -12.42 8.55
C PHE A 146 -1.38 -13.56 9.14
N SER A 147 -1.38 -14.72 8.48
CA SER A 147 -0.66 -15.88 9.03
C SER A 147 0.84 -15.61 9.13
N ASP A 148 1.45 -16.13 10.18
CA ASP A 148 2.90 -16.03 10.45
C ASP A 148 3.44 -14.60 10.55
N CYS A 149 2.57 -13.61 10.78
CA CYS A 149 3.00 -12.24 11.02
C CYS A 149 3.67 -12.10 12.39
N ILE A 150 4.67 -11.25 12.44
CA ILE A 150 5.37 -10.92 13.68
C ILE A 150 5.19 -9.41 13.91
N PHE A 151 4.75 -9.05 15.11
CA PHE A 151 4.60 -7.65 15.53
C PHE A 151 5.64 -7.37 16.61
N MET A 152 6.56 -6.45 16.32
CA MET A 152 7.67 -6.12 17.22
C MET A 152 7.42 -4.85 18.01
#